data_64741e46dd70bc754072ca5f2df24501
#
_entry.id   64741e46dd70bc754072ca5f2df24501
#
_cell.length_a   1.000
_cell.length_b   1.000
_cell.length_c   1.000
_cell.angle_alpha   90.00
_cell.angle_beta   90.00
_cell.angle_gamma   90.00
#
_symmetry.space_group_name_H-M   'P 1'
#
loop_
_entity.id
_entity.type
_entity.pdbx_description
1 polymer ?
#
loop_
_entity_poly.entity_id
_entity_poly.type
_entity_poly.pdbx_seq_one_letter_code
_entity_poly.pdbx_strand_id
1 'polypeptide(L)'
;MIEIRRYTPEDAAEWNNFIWLKSRQGTFLFDRNYMDYHQDRFHDHSLMFFHKRKLYALLPANEVTVSAQDGDEAGTTKKILYSHQGLTYGGLLTCPKVTAEVCIDIFKSLREYLRENGFQSCIYKAMPWIYQRIPSEEDLYALTHVAKAKLKAREISTTISLDAAMRFSELRRRGIKKAALHELDIKFTKFPNDFSTFWDLLDTNLLERHHTHPVHSKEELELLMHRFPDNILCFVAEKDDAIVGGSIVYVTPQVIHTQYIAANEIGKQFGALDALFDFIIHKCRWNVPYFDFGKSTEDDGSFLNRNLIHQKEGFGGRGVIYDTYEWEI
;
A
#
# COMPACT_ATOMS: atom_id res chain seq x y z
N MET A 1 -2.53 24.39 -21.01
CA MET A 1 -2.66 23.05 -21.62
C MET A 1 -1.74 22.11 -20.85
N ILE A 2 -2.18 20.92 -20.52
CA ILE A 2 -1.40 19.85 -19.90
C ILE A 2 -0.84 19.00 -21.02
N GLU A 3 0.47 18.78 -21.01
CA GLU A 3 1.18 17.85 -21.89
C GLU A 3 1.40 16.53 -21.12
N ILE A 4 1.08 15.40 -21.74
CA ILE A 4 1.28 14.07 -21.17
C ILE A 4 2.41 13.39 -21.90
N ARG A 5 3.37 12.84 -21.13
CA ARG A 5 4.45 12.01 -21.63
C ARG A 5 4.45 10.66 -20.90
N ARG A 6 4.59 9.58 -21.64
CA ARG A 6 4.84 8.26 -21.04
C ARG A 6 6.23 8.25 -20.42
N TYR A 7 6.35 7.69 -19.24
CA TYR A 7 7.63 7.46 -18.57
C TYR A 7 8.52 6.53 -19.39
N THR A 8 9.80 6.83 -19.40
CA THR A 8 10.87 5.97 -19.91
C THR A 8 11.98 5.85 -18.86
N PRO A 9 12.86 4.83 -18.90
CA PRO A 9 13.94 4.65 -17.92
C PRO A 9 14.88 5.88 -17.77
N GLU A 10 15.02 6.69 -18.82
CA GLU A 10 15.80 7.94 -18.81
C GLU A 10 15.17 9.00 -17.88
N ASP A 11 13.88 8.90 -17.61
CA ASP A 11 13.15 9.82 -16.74
C ASP A 11 13.24 9.45 -15.24
N ALA A 12 13.88 8.32 -14.89
CA ALA A 12 13.88 7.78 -13.52
C ALA A 12 14.39 8.79 -12.47
N ALA A 13 15.41 9.56 -12.81
CA ALA A 13 15.96 10.58 -11.90
C ALA A 13 14.96 11.74 -11.67
N GLU A 14 14.28 12.22 -12.73
CA GLU A 14 13.26 13.28 -12.62
C GLU A 14 12.04 12.77 -11.86
N TRP A 15 11.61 11.52 -12.14
CA TRP A 15 10.52 10.82 -11.45
C TRP A 15 10.79 10.72 -9.95
N ASN A 16 11.91 10.12 -9.53
CA ASN A 16 12.26 9.93 -8.13
C ASN A 16 12.42 11.27 -7.40
N ASN A 17 13.07 12.25 -8.04
CA ASN A 17 13.17 13.60 -7.47
C ASN A 17 11.80 14.25 -7.24
N PHE A 18 10.83 14.01 -8.14
CA PHE A 18 9.47 14.49 -7.94
C PHE A 18 8.80 13.80 -6.74
N ILE A 19 8.90 12.49 -6.61
CA ILE A 19 8.32 11.70 -5.51
C ILE A 19 8.83 12.22 -4.16
N TRP A 20 10.14 12.35 -4.00
CA TRP A 20 10.74 12.67 -2.71
C TRP A 20 10.63 14.14 -2.32
N LEU A 21 10.79 15.06 -3.26
CA LEU A 21 10.96 16.48 -2.97
C LEU A 21 9.77 17.37 -3.35
N LYS A 22 8.88 16.90 -4.24
CA LYS A 22 7.84 17.77 -4.79
C LYS A 22 6.43 17.24 -4.59
N SER A 23 6.25 15.91 -4.44
CA SER A 23 4.93 15.33 -4.36
C SER A 23 4.29 15.53 -2.98
N ARG A 24 2.98 15.84 -2.97
CA ARG A 24 2.15 15.86 -1.76
C ARG A 24 1.84 14.45 -1.23
N GLN A 25 1.90 13.45 -2.10
CA GLN A 25 1.54 12.05 -1.85
C GLN A 25 2.73 11.09 -2.03
N GLY A 26 3.94 11.60 -2.20
CA GLY A 26 5.11 10.76 -2.49
C GLY A 26 5.46 9.82 -1.34
N THR A 27 5.57 8.54 -1.65
CA THR A 27 6.08 7.48 -0.77
C THR A 27 7.13 6.67 -1.51
N PHE A 28 7.94 5.88 -0.79
CA PHE A 28 8.95 5.02 -1.41
C PHE A 28 8.37 3.98 -2.37
N LEU A 29 7.09 3.60 -2.22
CA LEU A 29 6.39 2.67 -3.12
C LEU A 29 6.33 3.19 -4.57
N PHE A 30 6.43 4.50 -4.76
CA PHE A 30 6.43 5.13 -6.08
C PHE A 30 7.82 5.47 -6.60
N ASP A 31 8.89 5.23 -5.83
CA ASP A 31 10.25 5.31 -6.32
C ASP A 31 10.52 4.22 -7.35
N ARG A 32 11.23 4.54 -8.42
CA ARG A 32 11.50 3.57 -9.50
C ARG A 32 12.34 2.39 -9.02
N ASN A 33 13.22 2.59 -8.04
CA ASN A 33 13.95 1.47 -7.42
C ASN A 33 13.01 0.49 -6.68
N TYR A 34 11.82 0.94 -6.27
CA TYR A 34 10.77 0.05 -5.78
C TYR A 34 9.90 -0.47 -6.93
N MET A 35 9.33 0.40 -7.76
CA MET A 35 8.38 -0.01 -8.81
C MET A 35 8.99 -1.01 -9.81
N ASP A 36 10.25 -0.82 -10.16
CA ASP A 36 10.90 -1.60 -11.22
C ASP A 36 11.39 -2.99 -10.75
N TYR A 37 11.25 -3.35 -9.44
CA TYR A 37 11.64 -4.71 -8.98
C TYR A 37 10.79 -5.81 -9.60
N HIS A 38 9.57 -5.48 -10.03
CA HIS A 38 8.60 -6.42 -10.61
C HIS A 38 8.16 -6.03 -12.03
N GLN A 39 9.03 -5.33 -12.76
CA GLN A 39 8.75 -4.90 -14.15
C GLN A 39 8.49 -6.08 -15.12
N ASP A 40 8.92 -7.28 -14.77
CA ASP A 40 8.65 -8.52 -15.48
C ASP A 40 7.18 -8.96 -15.40
N ARG A 41 6.47 -8.55 -14.35
CA ARG A 41 5.05 -8.88 -14.11
C ARG A 41 4.07 -7.83 -14.57
N PHE A 42 4.49 -6.56 -14.65
CA PHE A 42 3.62 -5.43 -14.96
C PHE A 42 4.18 -4.61 -16.10
N HIS A 43 3.44 -4.55 -17.20
CA HIS A 43 3.82 -3.75 -18.37
C HIS A 43 3.61 -2.26 -18.05
N ASP A 44 4.69 -1.55 -17.73
CA ASP A 44 4.65 -0.15 -17.30
C ASP A 44 4.03 0.78 -18.36
N HIS A 45 3.08 1.56 -17.92
CA HIS A 45 2.47 2.65 -18.69
C HIS A 45 2.30 3.89 -17.81
N SER A 46 3.28 4.16 -16.97
CA SER A 46 3.29 5.33 -16.10
C SER A 46 3.35 6.63 -16.89
N LEU A 47 2.65 7.65 -16.39
CA LEU A 47 2.49 8.92 -17.09
C LEU A 47 3.05 10.08 -16.29
N MET A 48 3.62 11.06 -17.01
CA MET A 48 4.16 12.30 -16.49
C MET A 48 3.37 13.48 -17.08
N PHE A 49 2.88 14.38 -16.22
CA PHE A 49 2.03 15.50 -16.61
C PHE A 49 2.78 16.82 -16.47
N PHE A 50 2.95 17.51 -17.57
CA PHE A 50 3.67 18.78 -17.63
C PHE A 50 2.71 19.95 -17.85
N HIS A 51 2.90 21.03 -17.11
CA HIS A 51 2.28 22.32 -17.36
C HIS A 51 3.36 23.38 -17.58
N LYS A 52 3.33 24.07 -18.73
CA LYS A 52 4.36 25.05 -19.13
C LYS A 52 5.79 24.47 -18.96
N ARG A 53 6.01 23.27 -19.47
CA ARG A 53 7.28 22.50 -19.41
C ARG A 53 7.78 22.15 -18.00
N LYS A 54 6.94 22.26 -16.98
CA LYS A 54 7.27 21.86 -15.60
C LYS A 54 6.46 20.63 -15.22
N LEU A 55 7.09 19.66 -14.58
CA LEU A 55 6.43 18.46 -14.08
C LEU A 55 5.49 18.85 -12.92
N TYR A 56 4.21 18.56 -13.05
CA TYR A 56 3.13 18.90 -12.11
C TYR A 56 2.54 17.69 -11.42
N ALA A 57 2.48 16.56 -12.14
CA ALA A 57 1.95 15.32 -11.58
C ALA A 57 2.57 14.09 -12.24
N LEU A 58 2.44 12.96 -11.54
CA LEU A 58 2.77 11.63 -12.02
C LEU A 58 1.57 10.71 -11.82
N LEU A 59 1.40 9.74 -12.70
CA LEU A 59 0.47 8.63 -12.52
C LEU A 59 1.25 7.32 -12.67
N PRO A 60 1.63 6.66 -11.55
CA PRO A 60 2.12 5.28 -11.61
C PRO A 60 1.07 4.39 -12.24
N ALA A 61 1.39 3.71 -13.33
CA ALA A 61 0.41 2.90 -14.04
C ALA A 61 1.04 1.73 -14.78
N ASN A 62 0.24 0.70 -15.01
CA ASN A 62 0.54 -0.39 -15.94
C ASN A 62 -0.64 -0.65 -16.87
N GLU A 63 -0.36 -1.17 -18.05
CA GLU A 63 -1.39 -1.57 -18.99
C GLU A 63 -1.63 -3.08 -18.97
N VAL A 64 -2.88 -3.46 -19.21
CA VAL A 64 -3.30 -4.86 -19.31
C VAL A 64 -4.20 -5.00 -20.53
N THR A 65 -4.00 -6.07 -21.28
CA THR A 65 -4.92 -6.48 -22.35
C THR A 65 -5.65 -7.73 -21.90
N VAL A 66 -6.97 -7.65 -21.79
CA VAL A 66 -7.83 -8.78 -21.45
C VAL A 66 -8.63 -9.22 -22.67
N SER A 67 -8.77 -10.54 -22.86
CA SER A 67 -9.69 -11.07 -23.85
C SER A 67 -11.12 -10.78 -23.45
N ALA A 68 -12.01 -10.59 -24.42
CA ALA A 68 -13.44 -10.40 -24.18
C ALA A 68 -14.02 -11.53 -23.32
N GLN A 69 -14.85 -11.15 -22.33
CA GLN A 69 -15.62 -12.12 -21.53
C GLN A 69 -16.88 -12.55 -22.27
N ASP A 70 -17.54 -13.62 -21.79
CA ASP A 70 -18.82 -14.12 -22.32
C ASP A 70 -19.85 -12.98 -22.42
N GLY A 71 -20.24 -12.64 -23.65
CA GLY A 71 -21.18 -11.56 -23.95
C GLY A 71 -20.61 -10.41 -24.80
N ASP A 72 -19.28 -10.30 -24.90
CA ASP A 72 -18.60 -9.40 -25.86
C ASP A 72 -18.47 -10.11 -27.23
N GLU A 73 -18.26 -9.35 -28.31
CA GLU A 73 -17.98 -9.95 -29.63
C GLU A 73 -16.72 -10.82 -29.57
N ALA A 74 -16.84 -12.08 -30.00
CA ALA A 74 -15.75 -13.06 -29.95
C ALA A 74 -14.51 -12.55 -30.68
N GLY A 75 -13.38 -12.47 -29.95
CA GLY A 75 -12.09 -12.02 -30.49
C GLY A 75 -11.77 -10.54 -30.19
N THR A 76 -12.62 -9.78 -29.49
CA THR A 76 -12.28 -8.44 -29.06
C THR A 76 -11.36 -8.48 -27.80
N THR A 77 -10.38 -7.60 -27.79
CA THR A 77 -9.49 -7.41 -26.60
C THR A 77 -9.74 -6.03 -26.04
N LYS A 78 -9.76 -5.94 -24.70
CA LYS A 78 -9.88 -4.65 -23.99
C LYS A 78 -8.51 -4.26 -23.43
N LYS A 79 -8.04 -3.06 -23.75
CA LYS A 79 -6.84 -2.46 -23.17
C LYS A 79 -7.24 -1.59 -21.99
N ILE A 80 -6.72 -1.89 -20.83
CA ILE A 80 -7.07 -1.25 -19.55
C ILE A 80 -5.82 -0.63 -18.96
N LEU A 81 -5.92 0.64 -18.52
CA LEU A 81 -4.92 1.27 -17.68
C LEU A 81 -5.24 1.01 -16.21
N TYR A 82 -4.29 0.50 -15.45
CA TYR A 82 -4.38 0.41 -13.99
C TYR A 82 -3.46 1.45 -13.35
N SER A 83 -3.93 2.15 -12.32
CA SER A 83 -3.06 3.00 -11.49
C SER A 83 -2.24 2.15 -10.51
N HIS A 84 -1.56 1.24 -11.03
CA HIS A 84 -0.59 0.22 -10.74
C HIS A 84 -1.10 -0.98 -9.93
N GLN A 85 -1.23 -2.14 -10.60
CA GLN A 85 -1.70 -3.39 -9.97
C GLN A 85 -0.78 -3.89 -8.86
N GLY A 86 0.54 -3.75 -9.00
CA GLY A 86 1.55 -4.23 -8.05
C GLY A 86 1.73 -3.35 -6.81
N LEU A 87 0.94 -2.28 -6.63
CA LEU A 87 1.03 -1.38 -5.48
C LEU A 87 -0.23 -1.46 -4.62
N THR A 88 -0.06 -1.24 -3.31
CA THR A 88 -1.17 -1.23 -2.33
C THR A 88 -2.21 -0.16 -2.65
N TYR A 89 -1.76 1.00 -3.10
CA TYR A 89 -2.53 2.15 -3.56
C TYR A 89 -1.78 2.81 -4.71
N GLY A 90 -2.47 3.63 -5.48
CA GLY A 90 -1.90 4.35 -6.63
C GLY A 90 -2.42 5.77 -6.72
N GLY A 91 -2.95 6.12 -7.89
CA GLY A 91 -3.56 7.42 -8.12
C GLY A 91 -2.59 8.50 -8.56
N LEU A 92 -3.11 9.71 -8.72
CA LEU A 92 -2.37 10.87 -9.22
C LEU A 92 -1.50 11.46 -8.11
N LEU A 93 -0.20 11.54 -8.34
CA LEU A 93 0.76 12.15 -7.43
C LEU A 93 1.03 13.58 -7.90
N THR A 94 0.75 14.56 -7.07
CA THR A 94 0.71 15.97 -7.47
C THR A 94 1.71 16.82 -6.70
N CYS A 95 2.23 17.87 -7.35
CA CYS A 95 2.99 18.91 -6.65
C CYS A 95 2.05 19.95 -5.99
N PRO A 96 2.53 20.79 -5.05
CA PRO A 96 1.70 21.80 -4.38
C PRO A 96 1.06 22.85 -5.29
N LYS A 97 1.45 22.94 -6.57
CA LYS A 97 0.89 23.86 -7.55
C LYS A 97 -0.37 23.33 -8.24
N VAL A 98 -0.70 22.05 -8.05
CA VAL A 98 -1.90 21.45 -8.60
C VAL A 98 -3.09 21.85 -7.73
N THR A 99 -3.91 22.73 -8.25
CA THR A 99 -5.22 23.11 -7.70
C THR A 99 -6.31 22.20 -8.25
N ALA A 100 -7.52 22.28 -7.72
CA ALA A 100 -8.66 21.53 -8.25
C ALA A 100 -8.89 21.78 -9.75
N GLU A 101 -8.76 23.02 -10.21
CA GLU A 101 -8.89 23.40 -11.63
C GLU A 101 -7.80 22.72 -12.48
N VAL A 102 -6.54 22.77 -12.03
CA VAL A 102 -5.44 22.09 -12.74
C VAL A 102 -5.64 20.58 -12.75
N CYS A 103 -6.14 20.00 -11.67
CA CYS A 103 -6.46 18.57 -11.60
C CYS A 103 -7.56 18.18 -12.60
N ILE A 104 -8.60 19.00 -12.73
CA ILE A 104 -9.65 18.84 -13.75
C ILE A 104 -9.03 18.84 -15.17
N ASP A 105 -8.11 19.77 -15.45
CA ASP A 105 -7.44 19.82 -16.74
C ASP A 105 -6.54 18.61 -16.99
N ILE A 106 -5.87 18.10 -15.96
CA ILE A 106 -5.11 16.84 -16.04
C ILE A 106 -6.03 15.67 -16.43
N PHE A 107 -7.22 15.54 -15.80
CA PHE A 107 -8.14 14.45 -16.11
C PHE A 107 -8.79 14.57 -17.50
N LYS A 108 -9.04 15.80 -17.98
CA LYS A 108 -9.49 16.02 -19.36
C LYS A 108 -8.42 15.56 -20.37
N SER A 109 -7.17 16.00 -20.17
CA SER A 109 -6.06 15.60 -21.05
C SER A 109 -5.78 14.10 -20.96
N LEU A 110 -5.89 13.50 -19.77
CA LEU A 110 -5.76 12.06 -19.58
C LEU A 110 -6.82 11.29 -20.36
N ARG A 111 -8.08 11.74 -20.38
CA ARG A 111 -9.15 11.11 -21.19
C ARG A 111 -8.80 11.11 -22.68
N GLU A 112 -8.33 12.22 -23.19
CA GLU A 112 -7.93 12.34 -24.60
C GLU A 112 -6.76 11.42 -24.91
N TYR A 113 -5.73 11.43 -24.06
CA TYR A 113 -4.58 10.53 -24.18
C TYR A 113 -4.99 9.05 -24.20
N LEU A 114 -5.88 8.63 -23.28
CA LEU A 114 -6.33 7.25 -23.19
C LEU A 114 -7.09 6.81 -24.44
N ARG A 115 -7.95 7.67 -24.99
CA ARG A 115 -8.67 7.42 -26.27
C ARG A 115 -7.71 7.28 -27.44
N GLU A 116 -6.77 8.21 -27.58
CA GLU A 116 -5.78 8.20 -28.65
C GLU A 116 -4.87 6.96 -28.61
N ASN A 117 -4.61 6.42 -27.41
CA ASN A 117 -3.78 5.23 -27.21
C ASN A 117 -4.59 3.91 -27.13
N GLY A 118 -5.89 3.97 -27.45
CA GLY A 118 -6.74 2.78 -27.61
C GLY A 118 -7.14 2.10 -26.30
N PHE A 119 -7.14 2.83 -25.16
CA PHE A 119 -7.67 2.31 -23.91
C PHE A 119 -9.20 2.39 -23.89
N GLN A 120 -9.86 1.35 -23.37
CA GLN A 120 -11.31 1.29 -23.18
C GLN A 120 -11.72 1.64 -21.73
N SER A 121 -10.84 1.40 -20.78
CA SER A 121 -11.12 1.75 -19.38
C SER A 121 -9.85 2.05 -18.58
N CYS A 122 -10.06 2.70 -17.43
CA CYS A 122 -9.02 2.94 -16.43
C CYS A 122 -9.51 2.45 -15.07
N ILE A 123 -8.72 1.63 -14.40
CA ILE A 123 -8.93 1.23 -13.01
C ILE A 123 -8.03 2.09 -12.13
N TYR A 124 -8.64 2.91 -11.30
CA TYR A 124 -7.96 3.90 -10.48
C TYR A 124 -8.05 3.55 -9.00
N LYS A 125 -6.94 3.10 -8.42
CA LYS A 125 -6.80 2.89 -6.98
C LYS A 125 -6.50 4.24 -6.34
N ALA A 126 -7.42 4.80 -5.57
CA ALA A 126 -7.21 6.05 -4.88
C ALA A 126 -6.21 5.89 -3.72
N MET A 127 -5.37 6.89 -3.52
CA MET A 127 -4.52 6.91 -2.33
C MET A 127 -5.36 7.27 -1.10
N PRO A 128 -5.36 6.45 -0.02
CA PRO A 128 -6.04 6.81 1.21
C PRO A 128 -5.45 8.09 1.81
N TRP A 129 -6.32 8.97 2.31
CA TRP A 129 -5.94 10.30 2.81
C TRP A 129 -4.84 10.28 3.89
N ILE A 130 -4.73 9.21 4.68
CA ILE A 130 -3.70 9.08 5.73
C ILE A 130 -2.26 9.09 5.19
N TYR A 131 -2.04 8.75 3.91
CA TYR A 131 -0.71 8.77 3.28
C TYR A 131 -0.34 10.13 2.69
N GLN A 132 -1.29 11.06 2.65
CA GLN A 132 -1.09 12.40 2.09
C GLN A 132 -0.38 13.29 3.11
N ARG A 133 0.70 13.96 2.70
CA ARG A 133 1.44 14.92 3.56
C ARG A 133 0.61 16.17 3.87
N ILE A 134 -0.25 16.55 2.96
CA ILE A 134 -1.28 17.59 3.09
C ILE A 134 -2.53 17.12 2.34
N PRO A 135 -3.73 17.65 2.62
CA PRO A 135 -4.96 17.30 1.88
C PRO A 135 -4.77 17.37 0.38
N SER A 136 -5.14 16.31 -0.34
CA SER A 136 -4.81 16.14 -1.77
C SER A 136 -5.81 15.22 -2.48
N GLU A 137 -7.11 15.47 -2.31
CA GLU A 137 -8.20 14.66 -2.88
C GLU A 137 -8.88 15.33 -4.08
N GLU A 138 -8.19 16.26 -4.76
CA GLU A 138 -8.70 16.91 -5.98
C GLU A 138 -8.91 15.90 -7.11
N ASP A 139 -8.18 14.80 -7.13
CA ASP A 139 -8.33 13.68 -8.05
C ASP A 139 -9.66 12.96 -7.86
N LEU A 140 -10.14 12.75 -6.62
CA LEU A 140 -11.44 12.13 -6.34
C LEU A 140 -12.59 12.99 -6.88
N TYR A 141 -12.47 14.32 -6.76
CA TYR A 141 -13.42 15.24 -7.36
C TYR A 141 -13.41 15.14 -8.89
N ALA A 142 -12.23 15.10 -9.51
CA ALA A 142 -12.08 15.00 -10.95
C ALA A 142 -12.56 13.64 -11.49
N LEU A 143 -12.31 12.53 -10.78
CA LEU A 143 -12.83 11.21 -11.10
C LEU A 143 -14.35 11.18 -11.23
N THR A 144 -15.06 11.84 -10.31
CA THR A 144 -16.54 11.85 -10.34
C THR A 144 -17.09 12.85 -11.35
N HIS A 145 -16.50 14.04 -11.45
CA HIS A 145 -17.06 15.16 -12.25
C HIS A 145 -16.58 15.16 -13.70
N VAL A 146 -15.33 14.78 -13.97
CA VAL A 146 -14.75 14.76 -15.31
C VAL A 146 -14.80 13.35 -15.90
N ALA A 147 -14.26 12.36 -15.18
CA ALA A 147 -14.19 11.00 -15.68
C ALA A 147 -15.55 10.28 -15.63
N LYS A 148 -16.46 10.70 -14.75
CA LYS A 148 -17.72 9.98 -14.46
C LYS A 148 -17.45 8.55 -13.98
N ALA A 149 -16.32 8.35 -13.29
CA ALA A 149 -15.89 7.08 -12.76
C ALA A 149 -16.89 6.54 -11.73
N LYS A 150 -17.05 5.22 -11.71
CA LYS A 150 -17.88 4.49 -10.75
C LYS A 150 -17.01 3.89 -9.68
N LEU A 151 -17.50 3.85 -8.45
CA LEU A 151 -16.87 3.08 -7.39
C LEU A 151 -16.95 1.58 -7.75
N LYS A 152 -15.78 0.94 -7.92
CA LYS A 152 -15.66 -0.48 -8.26
C LYS A 152 -15.50 -1.34 -7.02
N ALA A 153 -14.65 -0.91 -6.08
CA ALA A 153 -14.37 -1.61 -4.82
C ALA A 153 -14.19 -0.60 -3.69
N ARG A 154 -14.67 -0.94 -2.51
CA ARG A 154 -14.41 -0.21 -1.28
C ARG A 154 -13.98 -1.16 -0.20
N GLU A 155 -12.72 -1.05 0.20
CA GLU A 155 -12.12 -1.88 1.22
C GLU A 155 -11.88 -1.04 2.49
N ILE A 156 -11.80 -1.70 3.64
CA ILE A 156 -11.57 -1.02 4.92
C ILE A 156 -10.30 -1.52 5.58
N SER A 157 -9.43 -0.59 5.95
CA SER A 157 -8.28 -0.80 6.81
C SER A 157 -8.57 -0.32 8.23
N THR A 158 -7.73 -0.73 9.18
CA THR A 158 -7.78 -0.26 10.57
C THR A 158 -6.55 0.56 10.89
N THR A 159 -6.75 1.84 11.20
CA THR A 159 -5.68 2.81 11.42
C THR A 159 -5.75 3.41 12.83
N ILE A 160 -4.60 3.62 13.46
CA ILE A 160 -4.43 4.31 14.75
C ILE A 160 -3.83 5.68 14.47
N SER A 161 -4.42 6.76 15.04
CA SER A 161 -3.75 8.04 15.16
C SER A 161 -2.79 7.97 16.35
N LEU A 162 -1.48 8.09 16.10
CA LEU A 162 -0.46 7.94 17.15
C LEU A 162 -0.49 9.08 18.17
N ASP A 163 -0.94 10.28 17.76
CA ASP A 163 -1.08 11.44 18.64
C ASP A 163 -2.36 11.39 19.50
N ALA A 164 -3.35 10.58 19.10
CA ALA A 164 -4.65 10.46 19.75
C ALA A 164 -5.08 8.99 19.89
N ALA A 165 -4.13 8.12 20.21
CA ALA A 165 -4.35 6.69 20.29
C ALA A 165 -5.43 6.33 21.34
N MET A 166 -6.40 5.52 20.92
CA MET A 166 -7.37 4.95 21.82
C MET A 166 -6.74 3.82 22.65
N ARG A 167 -7.23 3.66 23.88
CA ARG A 167 -6.75 2.58 24.74
C ARG A 167 -6.99 1.21 24.12
N PHE A 168 -5.99 0.34 24.18
CA PHE A 168 -6.12 -1.08 23.80
C PHE A 168 -7.22 -1.78 24.58
N SER A 169 -7.94 -2.67 23.93
CA SER A 169 -8.98 -3.49 24.56
C SER A 169 -8.40 -4.34 25.69
N GLU A 170 -9.28 -4.81 26.60
CA GLU A 170 -8.87 -5.68 27.70
C GLU A 170 -8.18 -6.96 27.20
N LEU A 171 -8.65 -7.51 26.08
CA LEU A 171 -8.07 -8.71 25.48
C LEU A 171 -6.61 -8.47 25.06
N ARG A 172 -6.33 -7.36 24.37
CA ARG A 172 -4.95 -7.00 23.94
C ARG A 172 -4.06 -6.76 25.14
N ARG A 173 -4.55 -6.03 26.16
CA ARG A 173 -3.79 -5.76 27.40
C ARG A 173 -3.47 -7.02 28.20
N ARG A 174 -4.38 -8.01 28.22
CA ARG A 174 -4.08 -9.33 28.83
C ARG A 174 -3.03 -10.11 28.03
N GLY A 175 -3.07 -10.05 26.70
CA GLY A 175 -2.05 -10.64 25.84
C GLY A 175 -0.67 -10.06 26.10
N ILE A 176 -0.55 -8.73 26.20
CA ILE A 176 0.71 -8.05 26.53
C ILE A 176 1.24 -8.50 27.90
N LYS A 177 0.39 -8.54 28.92
CA LYS A 177 0.79 -9.04 30.25
C LYS A 177 1.24 -10.51 30.21
N LYS A 178 0.54 -11.32 29.43
CA LYS A 178 0.88 -12.74 29.25
C LYS A 178 2.25 -12.88 28.59
N ALA A 179 2.54 -12.13 27.52
CA ALA A 179 3.84 -12.13 26.88
C ALA A 179 4.98 -11.77 27.82
N ALA A 180 4.77 -10.71 28.65
CA ALA A 180 5.74 -10.32 29.67
C ALA A 180 5.96 -11.39 30.73
N LEU A 181 4.90 -12.09 31.21
CA LEU A 181 5.01 -13.19 32.17
C LEU A 181 5.76 -14.41 31.62
N HIS A 182 5.76 -14.59 30.30
CA HIS A 182 6.47 -15.66 29.61
C HIS A 182 7.79 -15.21 29.00
N GLU A 183 8.27 -14.02 29.38
CA GLU A 183 9.59 -13.48 29.01
C GLU A 183 9.81 -13.44 27.49
N LEU A 184 8.75 -13.06 26.71
CA LEU A 184 8.91 -12.82 25.29
C LEU A 184 9.75 -11.57 25.06
N ASP A 185 10.82 -11.71 24.28
CA ASP A 185 11.62 -10.58 23.83
C ASP A 185 11.08 -10.03 22.50
N ILE A 186 10.93 -8.70 22.43
CA ILE A 186 10.44 -8.01 21.23
C ILE A 186 11.53 -7.08 20.74
N LYS A 187 11.97 -7.24 19.52
CA LYS A 187 13.05 -6.45 18.96
C LYS A 187 12.82 -6.03 17.50
N PHE A 188 13.37 -4.90 17.15
CA PHE A 188 13.67 -4.54 15.78
C PHE A 188 14.92 -5.30 15.34
N THR A 189 14.89 -5.89 14.15
CA THR A 189 16.05 -6.62 13.63
C THR A 189 16.46 -6.15 12.24
N LYS A 190 17.78 -6.10 12.03
CA LYS A 190 18.42 -5.95 10.72
C LYS A 190 19.23 -7.20 10.34
N PHE A 191 19.15 -8.25 11.16
CA PHE A 191 19.88 -9.48 10.92
C PHE A 191 19.16 -10.32 9.85
N PRO A 192 19.85 -10.73 8.76
CA PRO A 192 19.25 -11.52 7.69
C PRO A 192 18.66 -12.86 8.18
N ASN A 193 19.29 -13.50 9.17
CA ASN A 193 18.81 -14.75 9.73
C ASN A 193 17.45 -14.60 10.44
N ASP A 194 17.24 -13.51 11.19
CA ASP A 194 15.98 -13.26 11.86
C ASP A 194 14.86 -13.02 10.84
N PHE A 195 15.14 -12.21 9.81
CA PHE A 195 14.23 -12.00 8.69
C PHE A 195 13.89 -13.33 8.00
N SER A 196 14.91 -14.12 7.67
CA SER A 196 14.76 -15.42 7.02
C SER A 196 13.86 -16.36 7.84
N THR A 197 14.11 -16.48 9.15
CA THR A 197 13.31 -17.32 10.06
C THR A 197 11.88 -16.82 10.16
N PHE A 198 11.67 -15.51 10.26
CA PHE A 198 10.32 -14.93 10.27
C PHE A 198 9.61 -15.16 8.94
N TRP A 199 10.31 -15.04 7.81
CA TRP A 199 9.72 -15.27 6.49
C TRP A 199 9.22 -16.71 6.33
N ASP A 200 10.02 -17.68 6.75
CA ASP A 200 9.64 -19.11 6.69
C ASP A 200 8.42 -19.39 7.58
N LEU A 201 8.32 -18.73 8.75
CA LEU A 201 7.15 -18.80 9.63
C LEU A 201 5.92 -18.19 8.94
N LEU A 202 6.06 -17.03 8.28
CA LEU A 202 5.00 -16.37 7.55
C LEU A 202 4.48 -17.24 6.39
N ASP A 203 5.39 -17.76 5.57
CA ASP A 203 5.04 -18.60 4.42
C ASP A 203 4.31 -19.87 4.85
N THR A 204 4.82 -20.56 5.88
CA THR A 204 4.15 -21.72 6.48
C THR A 204 2.73 -21.39 6.93
N ASN A 205 2.54 -20.27 7.65
CA ASN A 205 1.21 -19.86 8.11
C ASN A 205 0.23 -19.56 6.96
N LEU A 206 0.71 -18.93 5.89
CA LEU A 206 -0.13 -18.60 4.72
C LEU A 206 -0.50 -19.86 3.95
N LEU A 207 0.45 -20.77 3.78
CA LEU A 207 0.21 -22.05 3.09
C LEU A 207 -0.79 -22.92 3.86
N GLU A 208 -0.61 -23.07 5.18
CA GLU A 208 -1.49 -23.92 6.00
C GLU A 208 -2.92 -23.39 6.14
N ARG A 209 -3.09 -22.06 6.17
CA ARG A 209 -4.40 -21.44 6.47
C ARG A 209 -5.16 -20.95 5.26
N HIS A 210 -4.43 -20.51 4.24
CA HIS A 210 -5.02 -19.84 3.08
C HIS A 210 -4.63 -20.51 1.76
N HIS A 211 -3.80 -21.58 1.77
CA HIS A 211 -3.28 -22.27 0.58
C HIS A 211 -2.63 -21.30 -0.42
N THR A 212 -1.92 -20.29 0.09
CA THR A 212 -1.24 -19.27 -0.70
C THR A 212 0.13 -18.95 -0.12
N HIS A 213 0.95 -18.26 -0.90
CA HIS A 213 2.25 -17.73 -0.51
C HIS A 213 2.20 -16.20 -0.38
N PRO A 214 3.19 -15.56 0.27
CA PRO A 214 3.34 -14.11 0.24
C PRO A 214 3.40 -13.59 -1.19
N VAL A 215 2.93 -12.36 -1.42
CA VAL A 215 2.95 -11.71 -2.76
C VAL A 215 4.38 -11.50 -3.26
N HIS A 216 5.30 -11.16 -2.37
CA HIS A 216 6.73 -11.08 -2.67
C HIS A 216 7.39 -12.45 -2.49
N SER A 217 8.48 -12.72 -3.20
CA SER A 217 9.41 -13.76 -2.79
C SER A 217 10.31 -13.26 -1.66
N LYS A 218 11.02 -14.17 -1.02
CA LYS A 218 11.98 -13.85 0.05
C LYS A 218 13.09 -12.95 -0.49
N GLU A 219 13.64 -13.30 -1.65
CA GLU A 219 14.72 -12.60 -2.32
C GLU A 219 14.29 -11.19 -2.78
N GLU A 220 13.05 -11.07 -3.27
CA GLU A 220 12.47 -9.77 -3.61
C GLU A 220 12.40 -8.85 -2.41
N LEU A 221 11.92 -9.36 -1.27
CA LEU A 221 11.79 -8.52 -0.09
C LEU A 221 13.14 -8.19 0.55
N GLU A 222 14.10 -9.12 0.53
CA GLU A 222 15.49 -8.85 0.93
C GLU A 222 16.11 -7.74 0.07
N LEU A 223 15.92 -7.79 -1.25
CA LEU A 223 16.37 -6.74 -2.18
C LEU A 223 15.73 -5.39 -1.83
N LEU A 224 14.41 -5.38 -1.59
CA LEU A 224 13.69 -4.16 -1.24
C LEU A 224 14.11 -3.60 0.13
N MET A 225 14.32 -4.44 1.13
CA MET A 225 14.87 -4.03 2.44
C MET A 225 16.28 -3.44 2.30
N HIS A 226 17.10 -3.98 1.40
CA HIS A 226 18.43 -3.42 1.12
C HIS A 226 18.34 -2.06 0.41
N ARG A 227 17.40 -1.89 -0.53
CA ARG A 227 17.20 -0.63 -1.25
C ARG A 227 16.56 0.46 -0.38
N PHE A 228 15.71 0.07 0.56
CA PHE A 228 14.91 0.96 1.41
C PHE A 228 15.03 0.61 2.90
N PRO A 229 16.27 0.67 3.46
CA PRO A 229 16.56 0.17 4.82
C PRO A 229 15.89 0.97 5.94
N ASP A 230 15.44 2.19 5.65
CA ASP A 230 14.72 3.05 6.61
C ASP A 230 13.20 3.00 6.41
N ASN A 231 12.75 2.37 5.33
CA ASN A 231 11.33 2.29 4.97
C ASN A 231 10.73 0.89 5.15
N ILE A 232 11.54 -0.16 5.06
CA ILE A 232 11.08 -1.55 5.19
C ILE A 232 11.79 -2.18 6.38
N LEU A 233 11.03 -2.36 7.47
CA LEU A 233 11.59 -2.76 8.76
C LEU A 233 10.98 -4.08 9.21
N CYS A 234 11.81 -4.95 9.82
CA CYS A 234 11.40 -6.22 10.40
C CYS A 234 11.41 -6.16 11.92
N PHE A 235 10.32 -6.56 12.54
CA PHE A 235 10.19 -6.71 13.99
C PHE A 235 9.85 -8.17 14.30
N VAL A 236 10.49 -8.74 15.30
CA VAL A 236 10.29 -10.13 15.71
C VAL A 236 9.99 -10.24 17.20
N ALA A 237 9.25 -11.27 17.55
CA ALA A 237 9.02 -11.73 18.92
C ALA A 237 9.72 -13.06 19.10
N GLU A 238 10.57 -13.14 20.12
CA GLU A 238 11.35 -14.33 20.45
C GLU A 238 10.92 -14.92 21.79
N LYS A 239 11.02 -16.22 21.88
CA LYS A 239 10.90 -16.98 23.11
C LYS A 239 11.95 -18.10 23.12
N ASP A 240 12.77 -18.15 24.18
CA ASP A 240 13.82 -19.17 24.34
C ASP A 240 14.71 -19.26 23.06
N ASP A 241 15.20 -18.11 22.59
CA ASP A 241 16.01 -17.91 21.37
C ASP A 241 15.34 -18.35 20.04
N ALA A 242 14.03 -18.64 20.06
CA ALA A 242 13.28 -18.98 18.85
C ALA A 242 12.31 -17.87 18.45
N ILE A 243 12.27 -17.50 17.17
CA ILE A 243 11.28 -16.55 16.64
C ILE A 243 9.89 -17.22 16.63
N VAL A 244 8.96 -16.64 17.35
CA VAL A 244 7.57 -17.13 17.51
C VAL A 244 6.54 -16.25 16.83
N GLY A 245 6.95 -15.09 16.34
CA GLY A 245 6.10 -14.17 15.58
C GLY A 245 6.87 -12.95 15.11
N GLY A 246 6.22 -12.11 14.28
CA GLY A 246 6.83 -10.89 13.80
C GLY A 246 5.91 -10.09 12.88
N SER A 247 6.44 -8.99 12.39
CA SER A 247 5.80 -8.13 11.39
C SER A 247 6.85 -7.42 10.56
N ILE A 248 6.58 -7.32 9.25
CA ILE A 248 7.30 -6.41 8.36
C ILE A 248 6.42 -5.18 8.20
N VAL A 249 6.99 -4.02 8.48
CA VAL A 249 6.29 -2.74 8.35
C VAL A 249 6.92 -1.86 7.28
N TYR A 250 6.08 -1.12 6.58
CA TYR A 250 6.46 -0.12 5.60
C TYR A 250 6.29 1.28 6.22
N VAL A 251 7.39 2.03 6.29
CA VAL A 251 7.41 3.38 6.85
C VAL A 251 7.38 4.40 5.72
N THR A 252 6.32 5.18 5.69
CA THR A 252 6.14 6.31 4.77
C THR A 252 6.24 7.63 5.53
N PRO A 253 6.21 8.80 4.87
CA PRO A 253 6.24 10.08 5.59
C PRO A 253 5.08 10.32 6.56
N GLN A 254 3.97 9.57 6.45
CA GLN A 254 2.77 9.77 7.27
C GLN A 254 2.30 8.50 7.99
N VAL A 255 2.69 7.32 7.52
CA VAL A 255 2.10 6.05 7.98
C VAL A 255 3.16 5.00 8.17
N ILE A 256 3.06 4.27 9.28
CA ILE A 256 3.66 2.94 9.45
C ILE A 256 2.58 1.93 9.07
N HIS A 257 2.81 1.18 8.01
CA HIS A 257 1.87 0.18 7.51
C HIS A 257 2.39 -1.23 7.77
N THR A 258 1.55 -2.12 8.29
CA THR A 258 1.93 -3.53 8.43
C THR A 258 1.74 -4.26 7.10
N GLN A 259 2.85 -4.61 6.47
CA GLN A 259 2.83 -5.35 5.20
C GLN A 259 2.60 -6.85 5.42
N TYR A 260 3.27 -7.42 6.42
CA TYR A 260 3.15 -8.81 6.80
C TYR A 260 3.10 -8.97 8.32
N ILE A 261 2.27 -9.88 8.79
CA ILE A 261 2.08 -10.21 10.20
C ILE A 261 1.93 -11.73 10.32
N ALA A 262 2.72 -12.37 11.17
CA ALA A 262 2.57 -13.79 11.45
C ALA A 262 2.99 -14.15 12.88
N ALA A 263 2.41 -15.21 13.41
CA ALA A 263 2.86 -15.87 14.63
C ALA A 263 2.52 -17.37 14.56
N ASN A 264 3.44 -18.22 15.03
CA ASN A 264 3.19 -19.64 15.19
C ASN A 264 2.28 -19.92 16.41
N GLU A 265 1.99 -21.18 16.69
CA GLU A 265 1.08 -21.56 17.79
C GLU A 265 1.63 -21.14 19.17
N ILE A 266 2.94 -21.21 19.37
CA ILE A 266 3.60 -20.73 20.61
C ILE A 266 3.42 -19.23 20.76
N GLY A 267 3.70 -18.46 19.70
CA GLY A 267 3.52 -17.00 19.69
C GLY A 267 2.08 -16.59 19.97
N LYS A 268 1.09 -17.28 19.37
CA LYS A 268 -0.33 -17.06 19.65
C LYS A 268 -0.69 -17.39 21.09
N GLN A 269 -0.21 -18.53 21.58
CA GLN A 269 -0.46 -18.95 22.95
C GLN A 269 0.04 -17.90 23.95
N PHE A 270 1.20 -17.30 23.74
CA PHE A 270 1.82 -16.38 24.68
C PHE A 270 1.59 -14.89 24.38
N GLY A 271 0.79 -14.54 23.36
CA GLY A 271 0.42 -13.15 23.08
C GLY A 271 1.52 -12.36 22.36
N ALA A 272 2.33 -13.04 21.54
CA ALA A 272 3.46 -12.42 20.83
C ALA A 272 3.05 -11.20 20.00
N LEU A 273 1.97 -11.29 19.22
CA LEU A 273 1.51 -10.16 18.40
C LEU A 273 0.97 -9.01 19.25
N ASP A 274 0.38 -9.29 20.42
CA ASP A 274 -0.08 -8.23 21.32
C ASP A 274 1.09 -7.42 21.87
N ALA A 275 2.16 -8.10 22.31
CA ALA A 275 3.39 -7.46 22.77
C ALA A 275 4.15 -6.77 21.62
N LEU A 276 4.20 -7.40 20.43
CA LEU A 276 4.84 -6.84 19.25
C LEU A 276 4.23 -5.48 18.87
N PHE A 277 2.90 -5.40 18.78
CA PHE A 277 2.23 -4.15 18.44
C PHE A 277 2.25 -3.12 19.57
N ASP A 278 2.24 -3.54 20.84
CA ASP A 278 2.52 -2.62 21.94
C ASP A 278 3.92 -2.01 21.82
N PHE A 279 4.92 -2.81 21.47
CA PHE A 279 6.29 -2.34 21.24
C PHE A 279 6.36 -1.35 20.08
N ILE A 280 5.83 -1.73 18.90
CA ILE A 280 5.89 -0.89 17.70
C ILE A 280 5.14 0.42 17.92
N ILE A 281 3.93 0.38 18.50
CA ILE A 281 3.05 1.57 18.63
C ILE A 281 3.48 2.48 19.78
N HIS A 282 3.91 1.94 20.92
CA HIS A 282 4.12 2.72 22.14
C HIS A 282 5.58 2.86 22.58
N LYS A 283 6.47 1.92 22.17
CA LYS A 283 7.88 1.92 22.62
C LYS A 283 8.83 2.50 21.56
N CYS A 284 8.53 2.29 20.29
CA CYS A 284 9.27 2.93 19.20
C CYS A 284 8.92 4.42 19.12
N ARG A 285 9.92 5.25 18.80
CA ARG A 285 9.71 6.69 18.59
C ARG A 285 9.53 6.94 17.11
N TRP A 286 8.29 7.17 16.71
CA TRP A 286 7.95 7.49 15.33
C TRP A 286 7.74 8.99 15.15
N ASN A 287 8.14 9.50 13.99
CA ASN A 287 7.85 10.87 13.58
C ASN A 287 6.79 10.86 12.46
N VAL A 288 5.75 10.05 12.64
CA VAL A 288 4.62 9.94 11.70
C VAL A 288 3.32 9.86 12.49
N PRO A 289 2.20 10.41 11.94
CA PRO A 289 0.95 10.52 12.69
C PRO A 289 0.13 9.23 12.75
N TYR A 290 0.37 8.25 11.87
CA TYR A 290 -0.53 7.10 11.74
C TYR A 290 0.20 5.76 11.75
N PHE A 291 -0.47 4.77 12.36
CA PHE A 291 -0.14 3.35 12.24
C PHE A 291 -1.32 2.63 11.59
N ASP A 292 -1.11 1.95 10.47
CA ASP A 292 -2.15 1.28 9.68
C ASP A 292 -1.91 -0.23 9.63
N PHE A 293 -2.91 -0.99 10.08
CA PHE A 293 -2.87 -2.46 10.06
C PHE A 293 -3.15 -3.08 8.69
N GLY A 294 -3.48 -2.28 7.68
CA GLY A 294 -3.92 -2.77 6.39
C GLY A 294 -5.36 -3.29 6.38
N LYS A 295 -5.80 -3.67 5.19
CA LYS A 295 -7.19 -4.04 4.89
C LYS A 295 -7.66 -5.26 5.68
N SER A 296 -8.97 -5.31 5.93
CA SER A 296 -9.66 -6.42 6.60
C SER A 296 -10.87 -6.91 5.79
N THR A 297 -10.79 -6.75 4.48
CA THR A 297 -11.80 -7.14 3.50
C THR A 297 -11.21 -8.11 2.49
N GLU A 298 -12.07 -8.90 1.90
CA GLU A 298 -11.81 -9.86 0.83
C GLU A 298 -12.76 -9.57 -0.34
N ASP A 299 -12.54 -10.17 -1.51
CA ASP A 299 -13.39 -10.07 -2.70
C ASP A 299 -13.75 -8.63 -3.07
N ASP A 300 -12.71 -7.78 -3.29
CA ASP A 300 -12.85 -6.37 -3.64
C ASP A 300 -13.73 -5.58 -2.65
N GLY A 301 -13.70 -5.96 -1.37
CA GLY A 301 -14.41 -5.28 -0.30
C GLY A 301 -15.83 -5.79 -0.04
N SER A 302 -16.32 -6.77 -0.81
CA SER A 302 -17.66 -7.32 -0.63
C SER A 302 -17.81 -8.17 0.64
N PHE A 303 -16.70 -8.75 1.13
CA PHE A 303 -16.65 -9.53 2.35
C PHE A 303 -15.80 -8.85 3.42
N LEU A 304 -16.39 -8.60 4.60
CA LEU A 304 -15.69 -8.10 5.78
C LEU A 304 -15.21 -9.28 6.64
N ASN A 305 -13.91 -9.46 6.77
CA ASN A 305 -13.33 -10.41 7.72
C ASN A 305 -13.49 -9.90 9.16
N ARG A 306 -14.59 -10.28 9.80
CA ARG A 306 -14.98 -9.78 11.13
C ARG A 306 -13.98 -10.10 12.23
N ASN A 307 -13.33 -11.26 12.17
CA ASN A 307 -12.33 -11.65 13.16
C ASN A 307 -11.07 -10.79 13.02
N LEU A 308 -10.64 -10.55 11.80
CA LEU A 308 -9.46 -9.76 11.51
C LEU A 308 -9.66 -8.29 11.89
N ILE A 309 -10.80 -7.68 11.50
CA ILE A 309 -11.06 -6.28 11.85
C ILE A 309 -11.22 -6.09 13.35
N HIS A 310 -11.93 -7.01 14.05
CA HIS A 310 -12.08 -6.96 15.50
C HIS A 310 -10.73 -7.07 16.22
N GLN A 311 -9.81 -7.91 15.71
CA GLN A 311 -8.47 -8.02 16.25
C GLN A 311 -7.72 -6.69 16.13
N LYS A 312 -7.75 -6.05 14.97
CA LYS A 312 -7.06 -4.78 14.68
C LYS A 312 -7.69 -3.62 15.47
N GLU A 313 -9.01 -3.52 15.51
CA GLU A 313 -9.73 -2.53 16.31
C GLU A 313 -9.45 -2.66 17.82
N GLY A 314 -9.16 -3.87 18.28
CA GLY A 314 -8.74 -4.14 19.66
C GLY A 314 -7.48 -3.39 20.08
N PHE A 315 -6.63 -2.97 19.14
CA PHE A 315 -5.48 -2.09 19.37
C PHE A 315 -5.84 -0.60 19.32
N GLY A 316 -7.12 -0.24 19.31
CA GLY A 316 -7.57 1.15 19.33
C GLY A 316 -7.69 1.82 17.97
N GLY A 317 -7.49 1.07 16.88
CA GLY A 317 -7.64 1.59 15.52
C GLY A 317 -9.10 1.76 15.09
N ARG A 318 -9.32 2.55 14.05
CA ARG A 318 -10.62 2.76 13.38
C ARG A 318 -10.46 2.76 11.87
N GLY A 319 -11.61 2.67 11.18
CA GLY A 319 -11.65 2.46 9.75
C GLY A 319 -11.10 3.60 8.92
N VAL A 320 -10.27 3.24 7.94
CA VAL A 320 -9.86 4.08 6.81
C VAL A 320 -10.20 3.35 5.51
N ILE A 321 -10.75 4.06 4.54
CA ILE A 321 -11.23 3.48 3.29
C ILE A 321 -10.12 3.44 2.25
N TYR A 322 -10.11 2.35 1.48
CA TYR A 322 -9.29 2.14 0.29
C TYR A 322 -10.25 1.93 -0.88
N ASP A 323 -10.41 2.97 -1.70
CA ASP A 323 -11.34 2.97 -2.83
C ASP A 323 -10.64 2.64 -4.14
N THR A 324 -11.31 1.86 -4.97
CA THR A 324 -10.94 1.64 -6.37
C THR A 324 -12.10 2.08 -7.25
N TYR A 325 -11.81 2.90 -8.23
CA TYR A 325 -12.77 3.43 -9.20
C TYR A 325 -12.53 2.81 -10.57
N GLU A 326 -13.59 2.67 -11.33
CA GLU A 326 -13.55 2.29 -12.75
C GLU A 326 -14.08 3.44 -13.60
N TRP A 327 -13.33 3.75 -14.62
CA TRP A 327 -13.61 4.81 -15.56
C TRP A 327 -13.64 4.27 -17.00
N GLU A 328 -14.79 4.32 -17.66
CA GLU A 328 -14.97 3.98 -19.08
C GLU A 328 -14.55 5.18 -19.95
N ILE A 329 -13.71 4.92 -21.00
CA ILE A 329 -13.07 5.93 -21.83
C ILE A 329 -13.94 6.27 -23.04
#